data_9728fba1fc09836c63648f5e7973f240
#
_entry.id   9728fba1fc09836c63648f5e7973f240
#
_cell.length_a   1.000
_cell.length_b   1.000
_cell.length_c   1.000
_cell.angle_alpha   90.00
_cell.angle_beta   90.00
_cell.angle_gamma   90.00
#
_symmetry.space_group_name_H-M   'P 1'
#
loop_
_entity.id
_entity.type
_entity.pdbx_description
1 polymer ?
#
loop_
_entity_poly.entity_id
_entity_poly.type
_entity_poly.pdbx_seq_one_letter_code
_entity_poly.pdbx_strand_id
1 'polypeptide(L)'
;MNTKFIKHHIEQNRVDTFVKYTRRYLKRMNIRLEFRQGATVRTEDGESAEGFFYEPEGKDKGVIVIAKGRPRREWLTTLAHELGHVNQWLTEDVVWSKGGLPAERDAENHSQKLIKKFNLPVDARWHKIQSKKYISFLKKTPYTDNER
;
A
#
# COMPACT_ATOMS: atom_id res chain seq x y z
N MET A 1 29.54 20.12 -0.68
CA MET A 1 28.44 19.29 -1.18
C MET A 1 27.18 19.58 -0.39
N ASN A 2 26.04 19.71 -1.07
CA ASN A 2 24.76 20.06 -0.43
C ASN A 2 24.24 18.89 0.41
N THR A 3 24.05 19.10 1.71
CA THR A 3 23.56 18.08 2.63
C THR A 3 22.15 17.58 2.28
N LYS A 4 21.29 18.45 1.74
CA LYS A 4 19.95 18.08 1.27
C LYS A 4 20.01 17.09 0.11
N PHE A 5 20.95 17.28 -0.81
CA PHE A 5 21.17 16.37 -1.94
C PHE A 5 21.59 14.98 -1.45
N ILE A 6 22.52 14.92 -0.52
CA ILE A 6 23.00 13.66 0.06
C ILE A 6 21.86 12.92 0.76
N LYS A 7 21.10 13.63 1.58
CA LYS A 7 19.96 13.08 2.30
C LYS A 7 18.93 12.49 1.32
N HIS A 8 18.57 13.26 0.29
CA HIS A 8 17.62 12.82 -0.73
C HIS A 8 18.11 11.55 -1.43
N HIS A 9 19.39 11.48 -1.77
CA HIS A 9 19.98 10.33 -2.44
C HIS A 9 19.95 9.08 -1.55
N ILE A 10 20.28 9.21 -0.27
CA ILE A 10 20.20 8.11 0.71
C ILE A 10 18.76 7.62 0.85
N GLU A 11 17.81 8.54 0.96
CA GLU A 11 16.39 8.20 1.05
C GLU A 11 15.90 7.47 -0.20
N GLN A 12 16.31 7.94 -1.39
CA GLN A 12 15.94 7.30 -2.64
C GLN A 12 16.50 5.88 -2.74
N ASN A 13 17.71 5.65 -2.26
CA ASN A 13 18.29 4.31 -2.22
C ASN A 13 17.48 3.36 -1.33
N ARG A 14 16.99 3.85 -0.22
CA ARG A 14 16.11 3.05 0.66
C ARG A 14 14.78 2.71 -0.02
N VAL A 15 14.21 3.67 -0.74
CA VAL A 15 13.00 3.47 -1.53
C VAL A 15 13.21 2.42 -2.60
N ASP A 16 14.31 2.54 -3.36
CA ASP A 16 14.64 1.59 -4.43
C ASP A 16 14.84 0.17 -3.86
N THR A 17 15.51 0.07 -2.72
CA THR A 17 15.72 -1.21 -2.02
C THR A 17 14.39 -1.82 -1.59
N PHE A 18 13.50 -1.01 -1.04
CA PHE A 18 12.17 -1.45 -0.61
C PHE A 18 11.34 -1.94 -1.80
N VAL A 19 11.32 -1.19 -2.90
CA VAL A 19 10.57 -1.57 -4.11
C VAL A 19 11.11 -2.89 -4.67
N LYS A 20 12.44 -3.03 -4.73
CA LYS A 20 13.08 -4.24 -5.23
C LYS A 20 12.76 -5.46 -4.35
N TYR A 21 12.81 -5.30 -3.04
CA TYR A 21 12.41 -6.32 -2.08
C TYR A 21 10.94 -6.69 -2.29
N THR A 22 10.08 -5.71 -2.41
CA THR A 22 8.64 -5.90 -2.61
C THR A 22 8.35 -6.69 -3.87
N ARG A 23 9.00 -6.36 -5.00
CA ARG A 23 8.81 -7.10 -6.26
C ARG A 23 9.20 -8.58 -6.12
N ARG A 24 10.32 -8.87 -5.44
CA ARG A 24 10.77 -10.24 -5.20
C ARG A 24 9.80 -11.00 -4.31
N TYR A 25 9.35 -10.36 -3.24
CA TYR A 25 8.39 -10.92 -2.30
C TYR A 25 7.08 -11.29 -3.00
N LEU A 26 6.53 -10.36 -3.77
CA LEU A 26 5.27 -10.55 -4.49
C LEU A 26 5.39 -11.61 -5.59
N LYS A 27 6.52 -11.65 -6.29
CA LYS A 27 6.74 -12.63 -7.36
C LYS A 27 6.61 -14.07 -6.87
N ARG A 28 7.06 -14.36 -5.65
CA ARG A 28 6.93 -15.69 -5.04
C ARG A 28 5.48 -16.11 -4.85
N MET A 29 4.58 -15.16 -4.74
CA MET A 29 3.15 -15.37 -4.55
C MET A 29 2.34 -15.21 -5.83
N ASN A 30 3.02 -15.10 -6.97
CA ASN A 30 2.39 -14.88 -8.27
C ASN A 30 1.59 -13.55 -8.33
N ILE A 31 2.14 -12.53 -7.73
CA ILE A 31 1.58 -11.17 -7.72
C ILE A 31 2.58 -10.24 -8.40
N ARG A 32 2.10 -9.43 -9.37
CA ARG A 32 2.95 -8.42 -9.98
C ARG A 32 2.67 -7.04 -9.37
N LEU A 33 3.67 -6.18 -9.43
CA LEU A 33 3.59 -4.80 -8.97
C LEU A 33 3.67 -3.88 -10.18
N GLU A 34 2.65 -3.05 -10.36
CA GLU A 34 2.58 -2.05 -11.41
C GLU A 34 2.53 -0.66 -10.81
N PHE A 35 3.32 0.25 -11.36
CA PHE A 35 3.21 1.67 -11.08
C PHE A 35 2.61 2.36 -12.29
N ARG A 36 1.66 3.25 -12.07
CA ARG A 36 1.05 4.06 -13.12
C ARG A 36 1.27 5.53 -12.85
N GLN A 37 1.39 6.33 -13.91
CA GLN A 37 1.77 7.75 -13.85
C GLN A 37 0.55 8.51 -13.31
N GLY A 38 -0.36 8.63 -13.08
CA GLY A 38 -1.44 9.46 -12.57
C GLY A 38 -1.45 9.60 -11.06
N ALA A 39 -2.25 10.52 -10.58
CA ALA A 39 -2.52 10.69 -9.16
C ALA A 39 -3.51 9.63 -8.65
N THR A 40 -4.26 8.99 -9.53
CA THR A 40 -5.18 7.89 -9.22
C THR A 40 -5.10 6.82 -10.30
N VAL A 41 -5.59 5.63 -9.95
CA VAL A 41 -5.73 4.50 -10.87
C VAL A 41 -7.20 4.05 -10.86
N ARG A 42 -7.65 3.39 -11.93
CA ARG A 42 -9.01 2.85 -11.98
C ARG A 42 -9.02 1.39 -11.55
N THR A 43 -9.95 1.05 -10.69
CA THR A 43 -10.26 -0.33 -10.32
C THR A 43 -11.09 -0.97 -11.42
N GLU A 44 -11.31 -2.29 -11.34
CA GLU A 44 -12.16 -3.00 -12.30
C GLU A 44 -13.60 -2.48 -12.31
N ASP A 45 -14.07 -1.98 -11.18
CA ASP A 45 -15.40 -1.39 -11.03
C ASP A 45 -15.49 0.02 -11.61
N GLY A 46 -14.38 0.57 -12.13
CA GLY A 46 -14.33 1.91 -12.70
C GLY A 46 -14.16 3.03 -11.66
N GLU A 47 -13.96 2.69 -10.41
CA GLU A 47 -13.72 3.67 -9.35
C GLU A 47 -12.28 4.16 -9.36
N SER A 48 -12.07 5.39 -8.89
CA SER A 48 -10.73 5.95 -8.73
C SER A 48 -10.17 5.60 -7.36
N ALA A 49 -8.91 5.17 -7.32
CA ALA A 49 -8.19 4.83 -6.09
C ALA A 49 -6.74 5.26 -6.19
N GLU A 50 -6.06 5.37 -5.06
CA GLU A 50 -4.62 5.64 -5.05
C GLU A 50 -3.81 4.38 -5.33
N GLY A 51 -4.39 3.23 -5.06
CA GLY A 51 -3.83 1.93 -5.33
C GLY A 51 -4.84 0.84 -4.99
N PHE A 52 -4.55 -0.38 -5.43
CA PHE A 52 -5.40 -1.53 -5.10
C PHE A 52 -4.61 -2.83 -5.21
N PHE A 53 -5.14 -3.86 -4.58
CA PHE A 53 -4.62 -5.23 -4.65
C PHE A 53 -5.74 -6.17 -5.08
N TYR A 54 -5.47 -6.96 -6.11
CA TYR A 54 -6.29 -8.10 -6.49
C TYR A 54 -5.50 -9.38 -6.30
N GLU A 55 -6.08 -10.33 -5.57
CA GLU A 55 -5.45 -11.61 -5.29
C GLU A 55 -5.35 -12.49 -6.54
N PRO A 56 -4.37 -13.42 -6.61
CA PRO A 56 -4.32 -14.38 -7.69
C PRO A 56 -5.58 -15.26 -7.71
N GLU A 57 -6.08 -15.55 -8.92
CA GLU A 57 -7.24 -16.43 -9.10
C GLU A 57 -6.93 -17.48 -10.18
N GLY A 58 -6.93 -18.76 -9.80
CA GLY A 58 -6.62 -19.83 -10.73
C GLY A 58 -5.25 -19.64 -11.38
N LYS A 59 -5.23 -19.50 -12.71
CA LYS A 59 -4.01 -19.25 -13.48
C LYS A 59 -3.65 -17.76 -13.59
N ASP A 60 -4.57 -16.88 -13.18
CA ASP A 60 -4.38 -15.44 -13.31
C ASP A 60 -3.51 -14.93 -12.17
N LYS A 61 -2.53 -14.10 -12.54
CA LYS A 61 -1.67 -13.45 -11.56
C LYS A 61 -2.46 -12.42 -10.77
N GLY A 62 -2.14 -12.29 -9.48
CA GLY A 62 -2.58 -11.15 -8.71
C GLY A 62 -1.81 -9.90 -9.13
N VAL A 63 -2.25 -8.76 -8.69
CA VAL A 63 -1.63 -7.48 -9.01
C VAL A 63 -1.81 -6.47 -7.88
N ILE A 64 -0.75 -5.73 -7.61
CA ILE A 64 -0.84 -4.46 -6.89
C ILE A 64 -0.59 -3.36 -7.92
N VAL A 65 -1.49 -2.40 -7.98
CA VAL A 65 -1.37 -1.22 -8.84
C VAL A 65 -1.28 0.01 -7.95
N ILE A 66 -0.28 0.85 -8.19
CA ILE A 66 -0.03 2.05 -7.38
C ILE A 66 0.04 3.28 -8.28
N ALA A 67 -0.70 4.32 -7.91
CA ALA A 67 -0.63 5.63 -8.57
C ALA A 67 0.62 6.36 -8.10
N LYS A 68 1.64 6.44 -8.96
CA LYS A 68 2.94 7.02 -8.64
C LYS A 68 3.04 8.52 -8.99
N GLY A 69 2.00 9.11 -9.56
CA GLY A 69 1.92 10.55 -9.84
C GLY A 69 1.59 11.40 -8.61
N ARG A 70 1.92 10.92 -7.44
CA ARG A 70 1.71 11.57 -6.14
C ARG A 70 3.06 11.75 -5.44
N PRO A 71 3.16 12.64 -4.43
CA PRO A 71 4.39 12.76 -3.65
C PRO A 71 4.86 11.40 -3.13
N ARG A 72 6.18 11.22 -3.07
CA ARG A 72 6.81 9.95 -2.71
C ARG A 72 6.26 9.35 -1.40
N ARG A 73 6.09 10.17 -0.36
CA ARG A 73 5.55 9.68 0.92
C ARG A 73 4.14 9.11 0.79
N GLU A 74 3.33 9.64 -0.14
CA GLU A 74 1.95 9.19 -0.32
C GLU A 74 1.89 7.85 -1.06
N TRP A 75 2.59 7.70 -2.19
CA TRP A 75 2.54 6.42 -2.88
C TRP A 75 3.28 5.31 -2.10
N LEU A 76 4.29 5.65 -1.28
CA LEU A 76 4.93 4.69 -0.39
C LEU A 76 3.96 4.17 0.68
N THR A 77 3.18 5.05 1.29
CA THR A 77 2.18 4.62 2.29
C THR A 77 1.09 3.78 1.64
N THR A 78 0.66 4.12 0.42
CA THR A 78 -0.32 3.33 -0.31
C THR A 78 0.23 1.93 -0.62
N LEU A 79 1.46 1.82 -1.11
CA LEU A 79 2.09 0.53 -1.35
C LEU A 79 2.18 -0.31 -0.07
N ALA A 80 2.63 0.30 1.03
CA ALA A 80 2.74 -0.39 2.31
C ALA A 80 1.36 -0.85 2.82
N HIS A 81 0.32 -0.06 2.61
CA HIS A 81 -1.06 -0.43 2.95
C HIS A 81 -1.53 -1.65 2.14
N GLU A 82 -1.29 -1.65 0.83
CA GLU A 82 -1.67 -2.78 -0.02
C GLU A 82 -0.89 -4.05 0.34
N LEU A 83 0.36 -3.92 0.77
CA LEU A 83 1.13 -5.05 1.30
C LEU A 83 0.51 -5.59 2.59
N GLY A 84 -0.15 -4.75 3.38
CA GLY A 84 -0.93 -5.19 4.53
C GLY A 84 -2.07 -6.13 4.10
N HIS A 85 -2.77 -5.79 3.02
CA HIS A 85 -3.81 -6.65 2.47
C HIS A 85 -3.25 -7.96 1.90
N VAL A 86 -2.08 -7.91 1.26
CA VAL A 86 -1.39 -9.13 0.79
C VAL A 86 -1.09 -10.05 1.98
N ASN A 87 -0.61 -9.47 3.08
CA ASN A 87 -0.33 -10.25 4.29
C ASN A 87 -1.59 -10.92 4.85
N GLN A 88 -2.71 -10.21 4.87
CA GLN A 88 -4.01 -10.76 5.30
C GLN A 88 -4.42 -11.94 4.42
N TRP A 89 -4.33 -11.76 3.11
CA TRP A 89 -4.64 -12.83 2.15
C TRP A 89 -3.71 -14.03 2.32
N LEU A 90 -2.40 -13.78 2.41
CA LEU A 90 -1.39 -14.84 2.52
C LEU A 90 -1.56 -15.69 3.78
N THR A 91 -1.92 -15.07 4.89
CA THR A 91 -2.11 -15.77 6.18
C THR A 91 -3.51 -16.33 6.34
N GLU A 92 -4.35 -16.21 5.31
CA GLU A 92 -5.76 -16.64 5.35
C GLU A 92 -6.50 -16.03 6.54
N ASP A 93 -6.19 -14.77 6.85
CA ASP A 93 -6.79 -14.08 7.97
C ASP A 93 -8.28 -13.85 7.73
N VAL A 94 -9.09 -14.12 8.76
CA VAL A 94 -10.54 -13.87 8.74
C VAL A 94 -10.82 -12.40 8.39
N VAL A 95 -9.95 -11.48 8.80
CA VAL A 95 -10.05 -10.06 8.49
C VAL A 95 -10.05 -9.81 6.98
N TRP A 96 -9.25 -10.56 6.21
CA TRP A 96 -9.25 -10.45 4.74
C TRP A 96 -10.59 -10.86 4.13
N SER A 97 -11.10 -12.02 4.50
CA SER A 97 -12.35 -12.54 3.94
C SER A 97 -13.57 -11.70 4.32
N LYS A 98 -13.59 -11.13 5.52
CA LYS A 98 -14.66 -10.23 5.96
C LYS A 98 -14.53 -8.83 5.38
N GLY A 99 -13.30 -8.36 5.13
CA GLY A 99 -13.05 -7.01 4.63
C GLY A 99 -13.48 -5.93 5.61
N GLY A 100 -13.89 -4.79 5.07
CA GLY A 100 -14.42 -3.68 5.85
C GLY A 100 -13.41 -2.97 6.73
N LEU A 101 -13.91 -2.25 7.72
CA LEU A 101 -13.08 -1.41 8.60
C LEU A 101 -11.99 -2.18 9.35
N PRO A 102 -12.24 -3.38 9.90
CA PRO A 102 -11.17 -4.15 10.55
C PRO A 102 -9.99 -4.46 9.62
N ALA A 103 -10.26 -4.81 8.36
CA ALA A 103 -9.20 -5.08 7.38
C ALA A 103 -8.39 -3.83 7.08
N GLU A 104 -9.05 -2.67 6.96
CA GLU A 104 -8.39 -1.41 6.70
C GLU A 104 -7.53 -0.95 7.88
N ARG A 105 -8.01 -1.11 9.11
CA ARG A 105 -7.21 -0.80 10.30
C ARG A 105 -5.97 -1.67 10.40
N ASP A 106 -6.12 -2.96 10.15
CA ASP A 106 -5.00 -3.90 10.18
C ASP A 106 -3.98 -3.56 9.09
N ALA A 107 -4.44 -3.23 7.88
CA ALA A 107 -3.57 -2.81 6.78
C ALA A 107 -2.81 -1.52 7.12
N GLU A 108 -3.46 -0.53 7.75
CA GLU A 108 -2.80 0.69 8.21
C GLU A 108 -1.72 0.41 9.27
N ASN A 109 -2.01 -0.47 10.22
CA ASN A 109 -1.03 -0.87 11.23
C ASN A 109 0.18 -1.57 10.60
N HIS A 110 -0.06 -2.43 9.62
CA HIS A 110 0.99 -3.12 8.87
C HIS A 110 1.85 -2.13 8.08
N SER A 111 1.20 -1.15 7.45
CA SER A 111 1.87 -0.07 6.74
C SER A 111 2.85 0.68 7.64
N GLN A 112 2.44 1.05 8.85
CA GLN A 112 3.30 1.73 9.81
C GLN A 112 4.52 0.89 10.19
N LYS A 113 4.34 -0.40 10.38
CA LYS A 113 5.44 -1.34 10.70
C LYS A 113 6.44 -1.46 9.54
N LEU A 114 5.96 -1.54 8.30
CA LEU A 114 6.82 -1.64 7.12
C LEU A 114 7.65 -0.37 6.91
N ILE A 115 7.02 0.78 7.04
CA ILE A 115 7.71 2.07 6.89
C ILE A 115 8.84 2.21 7.89
N LYS A 116 8.61 1.79 9.13
CA LYS A 116 9.63 1.79 10.17
C LYS A 116 10.73 0.76 9.88
N LYS A 117 10.34 -0.46 9.52
CA LYS A 117 11.28 -1.56 9.24
C LYS A 117 12.28 -1.21 8.15
N PHE A 118 11.83 -0.61 7.07
CA PHE A 118 12.67 -0.23 5.92
C PHE A 118 13.20 1.19 6.03
N ASN A 119 12.91 1.88 7.13
CA ASN A 119 13.32 3.27 7.34
C ASN A 119 13.02 4.16 6.13
N LEU A 120 11.79 4.07 5.66
CA LEU A 120 11.34 4.82 4.49
C LEU A 120 11.19 6.30 4.80
N PRO A 121 11.34 7.18 3.79
CA PRO A 121 11.21 8.63 3.98
C PRO A 121 9.76 9.07 4.13
N VAL A 122 9.13 8.59 5.17
CA VAL A 122 7.76 8.91 5.55
C VAL A 122 7.77 9.29 7.02
N ASP A 123 7.41 10.53 7.33
CA ASP A 123 7.33 11.00 8.71
C ASP A 123 6.27 10.19 9.46
N ALA A 124 6.67 9.56 10.57
CA ALA A 124 5.79 8.68 11.34
C ALA A 124 4.56 9.42 11.88
N ARG A 125 4.75 10.67 12.32
CA ARG A 125 3.66 11.48 12.86
C ARG A 125 2.66 11.86 11.76
N TRP A 126 3.17 12.26 10.59
CA TRP A 126 2.33 12.54 9.43
C TRP A 126 1.52 11.30 9.03
N HIS A 127 2.17 10.14 8.93
CA HIS A 127 1.52 8.89 8.57
C HIS A 127 0.40 8.53 9.55
N LYS A 128 0.67 8.67 10.84
CA LYS A 128 -0.32 8.39 11.88
C LYS A 128 -1.56 9.30 11.78
N ILE A 129 -1.33 10.58 11.48
CA ILE A 129 -2.42 11.55 11.27
C ILE A 129 -3.24 11.16 10.04
N GLN A 130 -2.59 10.81 8.93
CA GLN A 130 -3.29 10.40 7.71
C GLN A 130 -4.09 9.11 7.93
N SER A 131 -3.53 8.13 8.64
CA SER A 131 -4.23 6.89 8.98
C SER A 131 -5.50 7.17 9.78
N LYS A 132 -5.44 8.06 10.76
CA LYS A 132 -6.62 8.44 11.56
C LYS A 132 -7.69 9.11 10.70
N LYS A 133 -7.29 10.00 9.79
CA LYS A 133 -8.22 10.66 8.86
C LYS A 133 -8.91 9.65 7.96
N TYR A 134 -8.15 8.70 7.42
CA TYR A 134 -8.68 7.65 6.55
C TYR A 134 -9.70 6.79 7.29
N ILE A 135 -9.37 6.30 8.47
CA ILE A 135 -10.28 5.49 9.28
C ILE A 135 -11.53 6.27 9.67
N SER A 136 -11.40 7.54 10.03
CA SER A 136 -12.56 8.41 10.32
C SER A 136 -13.45 8.58 9.11
N PHE A 137 -12.87 8.75 7.92
CA PHE A 137 -13.62 8.82 6.66
C PHE A 137 -14.42 7.53 6.42
N LEU A 138 -13.79 6.36 6.60
CA LEU A 138 -14.46 5.07 6.41
C LEU A 138 -15.62 4.85 7.39
N LYS A 139 -15.50 5.34 8.62
CA LYS A 139 -16.59 5.26 9.60
C LYS A 139 -17.82 6.07 9.19
N LYS A 140 -17.60 7.21 8.50
CA LYS A 140 -18.68 8.09 8.03
C LYS A 140 -19.29 7.62 6.72
N THR A 141 -18.52 6.89 5.92
CA THR A 141 -18.94 6.35 4.63
C THR A 141 -18.97 4.83 4.78
N PRO A 142 -20.16 4.23 4.99
CA PRO A 142 -20.22 2.79 5.26
C PRO A 142 -19.53 1.96 4.19
N TYR A 143 -18.56 1.20 4.62
CA TYR A 143 -17.82 0.28 3.78
C TYR A 143 -18.55 -1.07 3.83
N THR A 144 -18.98 -1.58 2.68
CA THR A 144 -19.70 -2.85 2.62
C THR A 144 -18.75 -3.98 2.27
N ASP A 145 -18.90 -5.12 2.96
CA ASP A 145 -18.06 -6.31 2.72
C ASP A 145 -18.22 -6.88 1.31
N ASN A 146 -19.32 -6.52 0.63
CA ASN A 146 -19.59 -6.95 -0.74
C ASN A 146 -18.66 -6.33 -1.78
N GLU A 147 -17.91 -5.32 -1.41
CA GLU A 147 -16.97 -4.63 -2.31
C GLU A 147 -15.61 -5.31 -2.37
N ARG A 148 -15.46 -6.38 -1.60
CA ARG A 148 -14.19 -7.07 -1.52
C ARG A 148 -14.20 -8.40 -2.24
#